data_1407c6cdcc4687caac1d2ed0f6f74164
#
_entry.id   1407c6cdcc4687caac1d2ed0f6f74164
#
_cell.length_a   1.000
_cell.length_b   1.000
_cell.length_c   1.000
_cell.angle_alpha   90.00
_cell.angle_beta   90.00
_cell.angle_gamma   90.00
#
_symmetry.space_group_name_H-M   'P 1'
#
loop_
_entity.id
_entity.type
_entity.pdbx_description
1 polymer ?
#
loop_
_entity_poly.entity_id
_entity_poly.type
_entity_poly.pdbx_seq_one_letter_code
_entity_poly.pdbx_strand_id
1 'polypeptide(L)'
;MIFDHDMTIVDSSYAIMACFNYVARHEGLPEVSHELTMQYIATPIPTFCEGLLGEYRPEWIKLYRSVSEKYERELIKPFEDTIPTLTKLREMGLKLAVVSNRERPSLPLQRTGLAGYFDVIVGAEEPYGHLPYKPNPAMIQELLKHTGIPEAQTVYIGDADLDIITAQAASVRAIGITKGNFSAEEFRLMGAWKSIDSLSELVPIAQEDAVH
;
A
#
# COMPACT_ATOMS: atom_id res chain seq x y z
N MET A 1 13.50 -5.58 1.49
CA MET A 1 12.04 -5.72 1.61
C MET A 1 11.35 -4.56 0.90
N ILE A 2 10.27 -4.84 0.19
CA ILE A 2 9.43 -3.86 -0.51
C ILE A 2 8.07 -3.81 0.18
N PHE A 3 7.57 -2.63 0.45
CA PHE A 3 6.27 -2.42 1.11
C PHE A 3 5.30 -1.72 0.18
N ASP A 4 4.02 -2.10 0.20
CA ASP A 4 2.97 -1.19 -0.23
C ASP A 4 2.83 -0.05 0.78
N HIS A 5 2.09 0.99 0.41
CA HIS A 5 1.92 2.20 1.22
C HIS A 5 0.62 2.15 2.04
N ASP A 6 -0.52 2.19 1.33
CA ASP A 6 -1.84 2.30 1.94
C ASP A 6 -2.22 0.99 2.64
N MET A 7 -2.81 1.08 3.83
CA MET A 7 -3.21 -0.08 4.64
C MET A 7 -2.11 -1.11 4.92
N THR A 8 -0.87 -0.85 4.49
CA THR A 8 0.30 -1.69 4.82
C THR A 8 1.18 -1.01 5.86
N ILE A 9 1.74 0.16 5.58
CA ILE A 9 2.60 0.91 6.51
C ILE A 9 1.92 2.14 7.11
N VAL A 10 0.80 2.58 6.55
CA VAL A 10 -0.03 3.67 7.07
C VAL A 10 -1.51 3.30 7.03
N ASP A 11 -2.26 3.79 8.00
CA ASP A 11 -3.72 3.82 7.92
C ASP A 11 -4.14 5.04 7.09
N SER A 12 -4.62 4.79 5.88
CA SER A 12 -5.18 5.81 4.99
C SER A 12 -6.71 5.77 4.91
N SER A 13 -7.35 4.82 5.59
CA SER A 13 -8.78 4.56 5.47
C SER A 13 -9.65 5.77 5.81
N TYR A 14 -9.29 6.50 6.86
CA TYR A 14 -10.01 7.71 7.28
C TYR A 14 -9.86 8.87 6.29
N ALA A 15 -8.69 9.01 5.65
CA ALA A 15 -8.47 10.01 4.63
C ALA A 15 -9.30 9.71 3.37
N ILE A 16 -9.34 8.44 2.97
CA ILE A 16 -10.13 7.94 1.84
C ILE A 16 -11.62 8.19 2.12
N MET A 17 -12.11 7.77 3.30
CA MET A 17 -13.50 8.02 3.73
C MET A 17 -13.85 9.51 3.69
N ALA A 18 -13.00 10.37 4.22
CA ALA A 18 -13.24 11.81 4.25
C ALA A 18 -13.32 12.42 2.85
N CYS A 19 -12.51 11.94 1.89
CA CYS A 19 -12.60 12.34 0.50
C CYS A 19 -13.91 11.92 -0.15
N PHE A 20 -14.36 10.68 0.07
CA PHE A 20 -15.66 10.21 -0.44
C PHE A 20 -16.84 10.91 0.24
N ASN A 21 -16.74 11.22 1.52
CA ASN A 21 -17.75 12.02 2.21
C ASN A 21 -17.82 13.46 1.71
N TYR A 22 -16.71 14.01 1.24
CA TYR A 22 -16.74 15.30 0.52
C TYR A 22 -17.53 15.18 -0.79
N VAL A 23 -17.31 14.12 -1.56
CA VAL A 23 -18.08 13.84 -2.79
C VAL A 23 -19.56 13.64 -2.47
N ALA A 24 -19.87 12.80 -1.48
CA ALA A 24 -21.25 12.53 -1.07
C ALA A 24 -22.02 13.81 -0.70
N ARG A 25 -21.41 14.68 0.12
CA ARG A 25 -22.01 15.97 0.49
C ARG A 25 -22.23 16.89 -0.71
N HIS A 26 -21.29 16.93 -1.66
CA HIS A 26 -21.40 17.73 -2.87
C HIS A 26 -22.57 17.27 -3.76
N GLU A 27 -22.79 15.97 -3.84
CA GLU A 27 -23.80 15.34 -4.67
C GLU A 27 -25.15 15.16 -3.95
N GLY A 28 -25.24 15.54 -2.67
CA GLY A 28 -26.46 15.33 -1.86
C GLY A 28 -26.73 13.86 -1.52
N LEU A 29 -25.70 13.03 -1.51
CA LEU A 29 -25.75 11.61 -1.15
C LEU A 29 -25.52 11.42 0.35
N PRO A 30 -25.94 10.28 0.94
CA PRO A 30 -25.62 9.92 2.31
C PRO A 30 -24.13 9.83 2.54
N GLU A 31 -23.67 10.19 3.74
CA GLU A 31 -22.27 9.99 4.13
C GLU A 31 -21.94 8.51 4.29
N VAL A 32 -20.71 8.17 3.93
CA VAL A 32 -20.15 6.82 3.95
C VAL A 32 -19.54 6.55 5.33
N SER A 33 -19.81 5.39 5.91
CA SER A 33 -19.18 4.97 7.17
C SER A 33 -17.77 4.45 6.94
N HIS A 34 -16.94 4.44 8.00
CA HIS A 34 -15.62 3.83 7.95
C HIS A 34 -15.69 2.32 7.65
N GLU A 35 -16.64 1.62 8.28
CA GLU A 35 -16.86 0.19 8.04
C GLU A 35 -17.14 -0.10 6.56
N LEU A 36 -18.03 0.68 5.92
CA LEU A 36 -18.32 0.53 4.50
C LEU A 36 -17.10 0.87 3.64
N THR A 37 -16.31 1.89 4.00
CA THR A 37 -15.06 2.23 3.31
C THR A 37 -14.09 1.05 3.34
N MET A 38 -13.93 0.42 4.50
CA MET A 38 -13.06 -0.74 4.67
C MET A 38 -13.47 -1.93 3.82
N GLN A 39 -14.77 -2.15 3.57
CA GLN A 39 -15.24 -3.24 2.71
C GLN A 39 -14.80 -3.12 1.25
N TYR A 40 -14.56 -1.89 0.78
CA TYR A 40 -14.22 -1.63 -0.62
C TYR A 40 -12.79 -1.13 -0.82
N ILE A 41 -12.04 -0.88 0.27
CA ILE A 41 -10.65 -0.42 0.18
C ILE A 41 -9.83 -1.43 -0.63
N ALA A 42 -8.88 -0.95 -1.42
CA ALA A 42 -8.08 -1.75 -2.35
C ALA A 42 -8.82 -2.32 -3.58
N THR A 43 -10.14 -2.08 -3.72
CA THR A 43 -10.83 -2.43 -4.98
C THR A 43 -10.56 -1.39 -6.07
N PRO A 44 -10.78 -1.72 -7.37
CA PRO A 44 -10.70 -0.74 -8.45
C PRO A 44 -11.61 0.46 -8.22
N ILE A 45 -11.18 1.67 -8.63
CA ILE A 45 -11.91 2.92 -8.40
C ILE A 45 -13.40 2.86 -8.80
N PRO A 46 -13.80 2.31 -9.97
CA PRO A 46 -15.21 2.18 -10.29
C PRO A 46 -15.99 1.36 -9.27
N THR A 47 -15.49 0.17 -8.92
CA THR A 47 -16.10 -0.70 -7.90
C THR A 47 -16.18 -0.03 -6.54
N PHE A 48 -15.13 0.71 -6.17
CA PHE A 48 -15.10 1.48 -4.93
C PHE A 48 -16.20 2.56 -4.91
N CYS A 49 -16.34 3.35 -5.98
CA CYS A 49 -17.40 4.34 -6.09
C CYS A 49 -18.80 3.72 -6.06
N GLU A 50 -19.02 2.65 -6.82
CA GLU A 50 -20.29 1.92 -6.85
C GLU A 50 -20.67 1.38 -5.46
N GLY A 51 -19.69 0.81 -4.75
CA GLY A 51 -19.91 0.29 -3.39
C GLY A 51 -20.20 1.36 -2.37
N LEU A 52 -19.54 2.51 -2.44
CA LEU A 52 -19.71 3.59 -1.46
C LEU A 52 -20.86 4.55 -1.80
N LEU A 53 -21.05 4.87 -3.08
CA LEU A 53 -21.94 5.94 -3.51
C LEU A 53 -23.09 5.45 -4.41
N GLY A 54 -23.13 4.14 -4.71
CA GLY A 54 -24.18 3.49 -5.50
C GLY A 54 -23.94 3.51 -7.00
N GLU A 55 -23.02 4.33 -7.51
CA GLU A 55 -22.65 4.40 -8.92
C GLU A 55 -21.23 4.94 -9.11
N TYR A 56 -20.70 4.84 -10.33
CA TYR A 56 -19.43 5.45 -10.72
C TYR A 56 -19.63 6.61 -11.67
N ARG A 57 -19.05 7.78 -11.33
CA ARG A 57 -18.99 8.96 -12.20
C ARG A 57 -17.54 9.47 -12.25
N PRO A 58 -16.92 9.60 -13.45
CA PRO A 58 -15.54 10.08 -13.57
C PRO A 58 -15.29 11.46 -12.96
N GLU A 59 -16.30 12.35 -12.94
CA GLU A 59 -16.24 13.67 -12.31
C GLU A 59 -16.06 13.61 -10.80
N TRP A 60 -16.53 12.56 -10.13
CA TRP A 60 -16.36 12.35 -8.70
C TRP A 60 -14.90 12.11 -8.33
N ILE A 61 -14.13 11.49 -9.22
CA ILE A 61 -12.69 11.29 -9.01
C ILE A 61 -11.94 12.63 -9.05
N LYS A 62 -12.36 13.56 -9.92
CA LYS A 62 -11.80 14.92 -9.93
C LYS A 62 -12.10 15.65 -8.61
N LEU A 63 -13.34 15.52 -8.13
CA LEU A 63 -13.77 16.12 -6.86
C LEU A 63 -13.02 15.49 -5.67
N TYR A 64 -12.91 14.16 -5.61
CA TYR A 64 -12.08 13.44 -4.66
C TYR A 64 -10.65 13.97 -4.64
N ARG A 65 -9.98 14.03 -5.81
CA ARG A 65 -8.60 14.50 -5.94
C ARG A 65 -8.42 15.97 -5.53
N SER A 66 -9.45 16.81 -5.69
CA SER A 66 -9.36 18.23 -5.31
C SER A 66 -9.20 18.45 -3.80
N VAL A 67 -9.56 17.46 -2.98
CA VAL A 67 -9.49 17.53 -1.51
C VAL A 67 -8.55 16.51 -0.90
N SER A 68 -8.04 15.56 -1.68
CA SER A 68 -7.24 14.45 -1.18
C SER A 68 -5.99 14.91 -0.43
N GLU A 69 -5.27 15.91 -0.95
CA GLU A 69 -4.08 16.44 -0.29
C GLU A 69 -4.36 16.98 1.11
N LYS A 70 -5.50 17.63 1.32
CA LYS A 70 -5.91 18.15 2.64
C LYS A 70 -6.16 17.00 3.61
N TYR A 71 -7.03 16.05 3.24
CA TYR A 71 -7.41 14.95 4.12
C TYR A 71 -6.27 13.96 4.36
N GLU A 72 -5.43 13.71 3.36
CA GLU A 72 -4.23 12.91 3.53
C GLU A 72 -3.26 13.51 4.56
N ARG A 73 -3.06 14.82 4.51
CA ARG A 73 -2.19 15.52 5.47
C ARG A 73 -2.71 15.41 6.91
N GLU A 74 -4.03 15.46 7.08
CA GLU A 74 -4.67 15.50 8.39
C GLU A 74 -4.87 14.09 8.99
N LEU A 75 -5.13 13.09 8.14
CA LEU A 75 -5.70 11.82 8.59
C LEU A 75 -4.83 10.59 8.31
N ILE A 76 -3.88 10.63 7.35
CA ILE A 76 -2.96 9.50 7.16
C ILE A 76 -1.98 9.46 8.33
N LYS A 77 -1.88 8.28 8.95
CA LYS A 77 -0.95 8.03 10.07
C LYS A 77 -0.25 6.70 9.90
N PRO A 78 1.02 6.58 10.30
CA PRO A 78 1.64 5.27 10.42
C PRO A 78 0.85 4.39 11.41
N PHE A 79 0.80 3.09 11.14
CA PHE A 79 0.36 2.16 12.18
C PHE A 79 1.34 2.17 13.34
N GLU A 80 0.88 1.79 14.55
CA GLU A 80 1.70 1.84 15.77
C GLU A 80 2.98 1.01 15.67
N ASP A 81 2.92 -0.11 14.94
CA ASP A 81 4.03 -1.03 14.73
C ASP A 81 4.96 -0.64 13.57
N THR A 82 4.61 0.35 12.75
CA THR A 82 5.37 0.71 11.54
C THR A 82 6.78 1.21 11.88
N ILE A 83 6.87 2.30 12.64
CA ILE A 83 8.17 2.93 12.95
C ILE A 83 9.08 1.99 13.74
N PRO A 84 8.62 1.31 14.81
CA PRO A 84 9.45 0.35 15.53
C PRO A 84 9.98 -0.78 14.64
N THR A 85 9.14 -1.31 13.74
CA THR A 85 9.53 -2.39 12.83
C THR A 85 10.54 -1.93 11.81
N LEU A 86 10.27 -0.83 11.09
CA LEU A 86 11.20 -0.29 10.09
C LEU A 86 12.56 0.04 10.70
N THR A 87 12.60 0.57 11.93
CA THR A 87 13.83 0.83 12.67
C THR A 87 14.64 -0.46 12.85
N LYS A 88 14.02 -1.53 13.37
CA LYS A 88 14.70 -2.81 13.59
C LYS A 88 15.19 -3.45 12.29
N LEU A 89 14.38 -3.41 11.23
CA LEU A 89 14.78 -3.95 9.93
C LEU A 89 16.00 -3.18 9.37
N ARG A 90 16.06 -1.87 9.56
CA ARG A 90 17.24 -1.04 9.19
C ARG A 90 18.46 -1.38 10.02
N GLU A 91 18.32 -1.57 11.33
CA GLU A 91 19.39 -2.00 12.24
C GLU A 91 19.98 -3.38 11.86
N MET A 92 19.16 -4.25 11.27
CA MET A 92 19.57 -5.54 10.70
C MET A 92 20.29 -5.40 9.36
N GLY A 93 20.44 -4.18 8.82
CA GLY A 93 21.11 -3.91 7.55
C GLY A 93 20.26 -4.17 6.30
N LEU A 94 18.95 -4.39 6.46
CA LEU A 94 18.08 -4.64 5.33
C LEU A 94 17.83 -3.38 4.51
N LYS A 95 17.76 -3.55 3.19
CA LYS A 95 17.29 -2.52 2.26
C LYS A 95 15.78 -2.49 2.25
N LEU A 96 15.21 -1.31 2.43
CA LEU A 96 13.77 -1.09 2.48
C LEU A 96 13.34 -0.20 1.32
N ALA A 97 12.23 -0.54 0.67
CA ALA A 97 11.67 0.22 -0.41
C ALA A 97 10.14 0.28 -0.32
N VAL A 98 9.55 1.25 -0.98
CA VAL A 98 8.09 1.34 -1.18
C VAL A 98 7.77 1.20 -2.66
N VAL A 99 6.73 0.43 -2.99
CA VAL A 99 6.11 0.38 -4.32
C VAL A 99 4.61 0.53 -4.17
N SER A 100 4.04 1.60 -4.70
CA SER A 100 2.64 1.98 -4.52
C SER A 100 1.99 2.43 -5.83
N ASN A 101 0.67 2.19 -5.95
CA ASN A 101 -0.13 2.73 -7.06
C ASN A 101 -0.36 4.26 -6.97
N ARG A 102 0.09 4.91 -5.91
CA ARG A 102 0.08 6.37 -5.86
C ARG A 102 1.02 6.94 -6.91
N GLU A 103 0.65 8.07 -7.51
CA GLU A 103 1.51 8.78 -8.46
C GLU A 103 2.82 9.20 -7.78
N ARG A 104 2.72 9.76 -6.57
CA ARG A 104 3.86 10.33 -5.79
C ARG A 104 3.78 9.92 -4.32
N PRO A 105 4.11 8.68 -3.97
CA PRO A 105 4.06 8.20 -2.59
C PRO A 105 5.11 8.87 -1.68
N SER A 106 6.14 9.50 -2.24
CA SER A 106 7.14 10.26 -1.45
C SER A 106 6.52 11.40 -0.63
N LEU A 107 5.47 12.05 -1.13
CA LEU A 107 4.83 13.17 -0.43
C LEU A 107 4.15 12.74 0.89
N PRO A 108 3.22 11.77 0.91
CA PRO A 108 2.66 11.29 2.18
C PRO A 108 3.71 10.66 3.09
N LEU A 109 4.72 9.95 2.55
CA LEU A 109 5.80 9.38 3.36
C LEU A 109 6.67 10.45 4.05
N GLN A 110 6.94 11.58 3.39
CA GLN A 110 7.62 12.71 4.02
C GLN A 110 6.76 13.32 5.15
N ARG A 111 5.47 13.50 4.92
CA ARG A 111 4.53 14.07 5.90
C ARG A 111 4.37 13.20 7.14
N THR A 112 4.39 11.90 6.97
CA THR A 112 4.30 10.92 8.07
C THR A 112 5.63 10.62 8.75
N GLY A 113 6.74 11.21 8.26
CA GLY A 113 8.09 10.97 8.79
C GLY A 113 8.70 9.62 8.38
N LEU A 114 8.06 8.89 7.45
CA LEU A 114 8.50 7.56 7.04
C LEU A 114 9.53 7.56 5.92
N ALA A 115 9.63 8.64 5.11
CA ALA A 115 10.47 8.68 3.92
C ALA A 115 11.94 8.30 4.20
N GLY A 116 12.50 8.69 5.35
CA GLY A 116 13.88 8.42 5.74
C GLY A 116 14.19 6.95 6.05
N TYR A 117 13.20 6.09 6.18
CA TYR A 117 13.40 4.65 6.39
C TYR A 117 13.66 3.90 5.09
N PHE A 118 13.31 4.45 3.93
CA PHE A 118 13.35 3.77 2.65
C PHE A 118 14.54 4.23 1.80
N ASP A 119 15.25 3.26 1.21
CA ASP A 119 16.33 3.51 0.27
C ASP A 119 15.76 3.95 -1.10
N VAL A 120 14.60 3.43 -1.49
CA VAL A 120 13.91 3.76 -2.75
C VAL A 120 12.40 3.82 -2.51
N ILE A 121 11.76 4.82 -3.10
CA ILE A 121 10.30 5.00 -3.10
C ILE A 121 9.86 5.06 -4.55
N VAL A 122 8.99 4.12 -4.96
CA VAL A 122 8.48 4.00 -6.33
C VAL A 122 6.98 4.19 -6.34
N GLY A 123 6.53 5.14 -7.13
CA GLY A 123 5.15 5.36 -7.49
C GLY A 123 4.94 5.29 -9.01
N ALA A 124 3.72 5.51 -9.45
CA ALA A 124 3.39 5.46 -10.86
C ALA A 124 4.06 6.58 -11.69
N GLU A 125 4.50 7.67 -11.05
CA GLU A 125 5.17 8.80 -11.72
C GLU A 125 6.59 9.06 -11.21
N GLU A 126 7.03 8.42 -10.13
CA GLU A 126 8.33 8.65 -9.52
C GLU A 126 9.02 7.35 -9.04
N PRO A 127 10.36 7.26 -8.97
CA PRO A 127 11.32 8.22 -9.52
C PRO A 127 11.63 7.94 -10.99
N TYR A 128 11.06 6.87 -11.58
CA TYR A 128 11.43 6.33 -12.90
C TYR A 128 10.50 6.78 -14.03
N GLY A 129 9.66 7.79 -13.82
CA GLY A 129 8.66 8.26 -14.78
C GLY A 129 7.37 7.42 -14.73
N HIS A 130 6.57 7.50 -15.79
CA HIS A 130 5.29 6.78 -15.83
C HIS A 130 5.50 5.27 -15.93
N LEU A 131 5.11 4.56 -14.89
CA LEU A 131 5.06 3.10 -14.84
C LEU A 131 3.61 2.63 -14.72
N PRO A 132 3.26 1.49 -15.32
CA PRO A 132 1.93 0.93 -15.19
C PRO A 132 1.63 0.54 -13.74
N TYR A 133 0.37 0.74 -13.34
CA TYR A 133 -0.13 0.41 -12.01
C TYR A 133 -0.08 -1.11 -11.72
N LYS A 134 0.02 -1.47 -10.45
CA LYS A 134 -0.25 -2.85 -9.99
C LYS A 134 -1.63 -3.30 -10.52
N PRO A 135 -1.78 -4.52 -11.01
CA PRO A 135 -0.90 -5.69 -10.83
C PRO A 135 0.25 -5.83 -11.84
N ASN A 136 0.58 -4.82 -12.63
CA ASN A 136 1.73 -4.88 -13.52
C ASN A 136 3.04 -4.88 -12.69
N PRO A 137 4.00 -5.80 -12.94
CA PRO A 137 5.23 -5.92 -12.15
C PRO A 137 6.27 -4.82 -12.43
N ALA A 138 6.05 -3.91 -13.37
CA ALA A 138 7.06 -2.97 -13.86
C ALA A 138 7.71 -2.13 -12.76
N MET A 139 6.94 -1.67 -11.76
CA MET A 139 7.50 -0.88 -10.65
C MET A 139 8.49 -1.69 -9.80
N ILE A 140 8.17 -2.96 -9.52
CA ILE A 140 9.09 -3.86 -8.79
C ILE A 140 10.31 -4.15 -9.66
N GLN A 141 10.13 -4.47 -10.94
CA GLN A 141 11.22 -4.79 -11.86
C GLN A 141 12.19 -3.63 -12.04
N GLU A 142 11.69 -2.39 -12.21
CA GLU A 142 12.57 -1.20 -12.28
C GLU A 142 13.30 -0.96 -10.97
N LEU A 143 12.66 -1.15 -9.81
CA LEU A 143 13.32 -1.06 -8.51
C LEU A 143 14.46 -2.09 -8.41
N LEU A 144 14.21 -3.35 -8.74
CA LEU A 144 15.22 -4.42 -8.67
C LEU A 144 16.38 -4.15 -9.62
N LYS A 145 16.10 -3.72 -10.83
CA LYS A 145 17.12 -3.35 -11.83
C LYS A 145 18.03 -2.21 -11.33
N HIS A 146 17.46 -1.18 -10.69
CA HIS A 146 18.23 -0.04 -10.18
C HIS A 146 19.01 -0.36 -8.90
N THR A 147 18.50 -1.25 -8.07
CA THR A 147 19.16 -1.63 -6.81
C THR A 147 20.15 -2.77 -7.00
N GLY A 148 20.03 -3.55 -8.06
CA GLY A 148 20.83 -4.76 -8.31
C GLY A 148 20.54 -5.90 -7.33
N ILE A 149 19.44 -5.81 -6.56
CA ILE A 149 19.05 -6.84 -5.60
C ILE A 149 18.29 -7.94 -6.35
N PRO A 150 18.71 -9.23 -6.23
CA PRO A 150 18.01 -10.33 -6.89
C PRO A 150 16.59 -10.53 -6.35
N GLU A 151 15.67 -10.99 -7.22
CA GLU A 151 14.29 -11.34 -6.88
C GLU A 151 14.25 -12.37 -5.72
N ALA A 152 15.15 -13.37 -5.74
CA ALA A 152 15.21 -14.41 -4.71
C ALA A 152 15.57 -13.88 -3.31
N GLN A 153 16.20 -12.70 -3.22
CA GLN A 153 16.53 -12.01 -1.97
C GLN A 153 15.51 -10.93 -1.59
N THR A 154 14.44 -10.86 -2.34
CA THR A 154 13.42 -9.79 -2.18
C THR A 154 12.11 -10.38 -1.69
N VAL A 155 11.45 -9.64 -0.80
CA VAL A 155 10.10 -9.94 -0.30
C VAL A 155 9.25 -8.68 -0.45
N TYR A 156 8.04 -8.85 -0.96
CA TYR A 156 7.03 -7.78 -1.06
C TYR A 156 5.98 -7.95 0.04
N ILE A 157 5.60 -6.88 0.71
CA ILE A 157 4.60 -6.84 1.77
C ILE A 157 3.45 -5.93 1.35
N GLY A 158 2.22 -6.44 1.37
CA GLY A 158 1.04 -5.66 1.03
C GLY A 158 -0.25 -6.24 1.61
N ASP A 159 -1.32 -5.47 1.58
CA ASP A 159 -2.61 -5.80 2.20
C ASP A 159 -3.69 -6.24 1.19
N ALA A 160 -3.38 -6.24 -0.10
CA ALA A 160 -4.33 -6.50 -1.18
C ALA A 160 -3.92 -7.69 -2.07
N ASP A 161 -4.90 -8.22 -2.81
CA ASP A 161 -4.68 -9.22 -3.86
C ASP A 161 -3.73 -8.70 -4.95
N LEU A 162 -3.86 -7.43 -5.32
CA LEU A 162 -2.98 -6.76 -6.28
C LEU A 162 -1.51 -6.85 -5.88
N ASP A 163 -1.20 -6.82 -4.59
CA ASP A 163 0.16 -6.91 -4.07
C ASP A 163 0.74 -8.30 -4.29
N ILE A 164 -0.04 -9.31 -3.97
CA ILE A 164 0.36 -10.72 -4.16
C ILE A 164 0.58 -11.02 -5.64
N ILE A 165 -0.38 -10.62 -6.50
CA ILE A 165 -0.30 -10.81 -7.94
C ILE A 165 0.91 -10.08 -8.54
N THR A 166 1.16 -8.83 -8.11
CA THR A 166 2.29 -8.02 -8.59
C THR A 166 3.63 -8.67 -8.21
N ALA A 167 3.76 -9.10 -6.96
CA ALA A 167 4.98 -9.75 -6.47
C ALA A 167 5.26 -11.06 -7.23
N GLN A 168 4.24 -11.90 -7.42
CA GLN A 168 4.35 -13.14 -8.20
C GLN A 168 4.76 -12.87 -9.64
N ALA A 169 4.14 -11.88 -10.30
CA ALA A 169 4.48 -11.49 -11.66
C ALA A 169 5.92 -10.96 -11.79
N ALA A 170 6.47 -10.40 -10.69
CA ALA A 170 7.88 -9.99 -10.60
C ALA A 170 8.82 -11.10 -10.11
N SER A 171 8.35 -12.33 -9.91
CA SER A 171 9.10 -13.46 -9.33
C SER A 171 9.64 -13.18 -7.91
N VAL A 172 8.94 -12.35 -7.15
CA VAL A 172 9.28 -11.96 -5.78
C VAL A 172 8.34 -12.66 -4.80
N ARG A 173 8.86 -13.14 -3.65
CA ARG A 173 8.03 -13.69 -2.59
C ARG A 173 7.11 -12.61 -2.02
N ALA A 174 5.85 -12.96 -1.72
CA ALA A 174 4.86 -12.05 -1.16
C ALA A 174 4.47 -12.43 0.26
N ILE A 175 4.34 -11.44 1.13
CA ILE A 175 3.72 -11.55 2.46
C ILE A 175 2.45 -10.70 2.45
N GLY A 176 1.31 -11.34 2.74
CA GLY A 176 0.06 -10.63 2.96
C GLY A 176 -0.05 -10.08 4.38
N ILE A 177 -0.44 -8.83 4.58
CA ILE A 177 -0.76 -8.28 5.89
C ILE A 177 -2.26 -8.03 6.04
N THR A 178 -2.87 -8.55 7.11
CA THR A 178 -4.33 -8.56 7.31
C THR A 178 -4.87 -7.23 7.85
N LYS A 179 -4.30 -6.10 7.45
CA LYS A 179 -4.78 -4.75 7.84
C LYS A 179 -5.82 -4.18 6.88
N GLY A 180 -5.91 -4.73 5.66
CA GLY A 180 -6.91 -4.41 4.65
C GLY A 180 -8.13 -5.33 4.73
N ASN A 181 -8.63 -5.75 3.57
CA ASN A 181 -9.85 -6.56 3.45
C ASN A 181 -9.63 -8.08 3.42
N PHE A 182 -8.39 -8.52 3.29
CA PHE A 182 -8.09 -9.93 3.06
C PHE A 182 -7.67 -10.62 4.35
N SER A 183 -8.17 -11.83 4.56
CA SER A 183 -7.80 -12.72 5.63
C SER A 183 -6.51 -13.49 5.31
N ALA A 184 -5.88 -14.07 6.34
CA ALA A 184 -4.71 -14.93 6.18
C ALA A 184 -4.98 -16.13 5.26
N GLU A 185 -6.19 -16.70 5.32
CA GLU A 185 -6.59 -17.82 4.45
C GLU A 185 -6.72 -17.39 2.99
N GLU A 186 -7.28 -16.22 2.71
CA GLU A 186 -7.35 -15.69 1.35
C GLU A 186 -5.95 -15.44 0.78
N PHE A 187 -5.04 -14.84 1.54
CA PHE A 187 -3.64 -14.69 1.14
C PHE A 187 -2.96 -16.04 0.86
N ARG A 188 -3.21 -17.04 1.68
CA ARG A 188 -2.71 -18.41 1.45
C ARG A 188 -3.25 -18.99 0.12
N LEU A 189 -4.54 -18.82 -0.16
CA LEU A 189 -5.15 -19.29 -1.41
C LEU A 189 -4.62 -18.56 -2.64
N MET A 190 -4.24 -17.29 -2.51
CA MET A 190 -3.57 -16.49 -3.55
C MET A 190 -2.11 -16.89 -3.77
N GLY A 191 -1.54 -17.75 -2.92
CA GLY A 191 -0.14 -18.19 -3.02
C GLY A 191 0.86 -17.23 -2.39
N ALA A 192 0.45 -16.42 -1.43
CA ALA A 192 1.38 -15.68 -0.59
C ALA A 192 2.32 -16.65 0.16
N TRP A 193 3.59 -16.28 0.26
CA TRP A 193 4.58 -17.08 0.98
C TRP A 193 4.28 -17.19 2.48
N LYS A 194 3.86 -16.08 3.08
CA LYS A 194 3.38 -15.98 4.48
C LYS A 194 2.24 -14.96 4.55
N SER A 195 1.50 -15.00 5.66
CA SER A 195 0.60 -13.92 6.08
C SER A 195 0.93 -13.50 7.50
N ILE A 196 0.73 -12.22 7.82
CA ILE A 196 1.00 -11.59 9.11
C ILE A 196 -0.15 -10.66 9.49
N ASP A 197 -0.37 -10.49 10.79
CA ASP A 197 -1.35 -9.53 11.31
C ASP A 197 -0.70 -8.20 11.71
N SER A 198 0.60 -8.21 11.97
CA SER A 198 1.38 -7.05 12.40
C SER A 198 2.71 -6.99 11.66
N LEU A 199 3.15 -5.77 11.33
CA LEU A 199 4.48 -5.56 10.74
C LEU A 199 5.60 -6.07 11.65
N SER A 200 5.40 -6.09 12.97
CA SER A 200 6.40 -6.56 13.93
C SER A 200 6.83 -8.01 13.69
N GLU A 201 5.98 -8.83 13.05
CA GLU A 201 6.29 -10.21 12.69
C GLU A 201 7.34 -10.33 11.57
N LEU A 202 7.60 -9.24 10.85
CA LEU A 202 8.66 -9.22 9.84
C LEU A 202 10.06 -9.36 10.44
N VAL A 203 10.25 -8.96 11.71
CA VAL A 203 11.57 -9.03 12.36
C VAL A 203 12.01 -10.48 12.56
N PRO A 204 11.24 -11.38 13.21
CA PRO A 204 11.63 -12.78 13.30
C PRO A 204 11.71 -13.47 11.93
N ILE A 205 10.81 -13.13 10.98
CA ILE A 205 10.87 -13.68 9.62
C ILE A 205 12.22 -13.34 8.94
N ALA A 206 12.68 -12.10 9.07
CA ALA A 206 13.96 -11.68 8.50
C ALA A 206 15.17 -12.35 9.18
N GLN A 207 15.08 -12.64 10.48
CA GLN A 207 16.11 -13.35 11.22
C GLN A 207 16.24 -14.81 10.75
N GLU A 208 15.10 -15.49 10.56
CA GLU A 208 15.05 -16.85 10.05
C GLU A 208 15.64 -16.96 8.62
N ASP A 209 15.29 -16.03 7.74
CA ASP A 209 15.73 -16.03 6.33
C ASP A 209 17.22 -15.68 6.18
N ALA A 210 17.82 -14.98 7.15
CA ALA A 210 19.25 -14.65 7.16
C ALA A 210 20.16 -15.81 7.56
N VAL A 211 19.61 -16.91 8.10
CA VAL A 211 20.35 -18.10 8.56
C VAL A 211 20.46 -19.17 7.46
N HIS A 212 19.75 -19.00 6.35
CA HIS A 212 19.73 -19.92 5.21
C HIS A 212 20.26 -19.27 3.95
#